data_d364f81785f0f4a9d13dc7000186965a
#
_entry.id   d364f81785f0f4a9d13dc7000186965a
#
_cell.length_a   1.000
_cell.length_b   1.000
_cell.length_c   1.000
_cell.angle_alpha   90.00
_cell.angle_beta   90.00
_cell.angle_gamma   90.00
#
_symmetry.space_group_name_H-M   'P 1'
#
loop_
_entity.id
_entity.type
_entity.pdbx_description
1 polymer ?
#
loop_
_entity_poly.entity_id
_entity_poly.type
_entity_poly.pdbx_seq_one_letter_code
_entity_poly.pdbx_strand_id
1 'polypeptide(L)'
;MTTALDDLFVKVRAENRAALIAYIPAGFPSIEGCKRVIQAFVDGGVDAIEIGFPYSDPVMDGPTIQAAADQSLAQGTGAREVFAALKTASDHGVAAVVMTYWNPIEKYGVEKFAQAIVDNGGSGVITPDLTIEESGTWRAAVAKTGINPIYVVAPSTTKERLPLVTAQCGGFVYAASLMGVTGARATVSTGAPDLVERIRTTTGLPVSVGLGVSTREQAKGVAAYADGVIVGSAFIKAILDAPDEESGLTAVRELASELAKGVREGR
;
A
#
# COMPACT_ATOMS: atom_id res chain seq x y z
N MET A 1 -8.97 17.69 -9.15
CA MET A 1 -9.56 17.45 -7.80
C MET A 1 -8.50 16.74 -6.99
N THR A 2 -8.34 17.08 -5.71
CA THR A 2 -7.49 16.32 -4.79
C THR A 2 -8.23 15.05 -4.37
N THR A 3 -7.48 13.97 -4.13
CA THR A 3 -8.02 12.71 -3.59
C THR A 3 -7.88 12.67 -2.07
N ALA A 4 -8.57 11.74 -1.40
CA ALA A 4 -8.41 11.54 0.05
C ALA A 4 -6.95 11.20 0.43
N LEU A 5 -6.18 10.57 -0.47
CA LEU A 5 -4.76 10.30 -0.27
C LEU A 5 -3.91 11.59 -0.30
N ASP A 6 -4.21 12.50 -1.22
CA ASP A 6 -3.50 13.79 -1.29
C ASP A 6 -3.77 14.63 -0.02
N ASP A 7 -5.03 14.69 0.41
CA ASP A 7 -5.43 15.39 1.63
C ASP A 7 -4.79 14.76 2.88
N LEU A 8 -4.66 13.43 2.93
CA LEU A 8 -3.94 12.74 3.99
C LEU A 8 -2.48 13.19 4.09
N PHE A 9 -1.74 13.22 2.98
CA PHE A 9 -0.34 13.64 3.03
C PHE A 9 -0.15 15.12 3.36
N VAL A 10 -1.10 15.98 2.98
CA VAL A 10 -1.12 17.39 3.46
C VAL A 10 -1.29 17.42 4.98
N LYS A 11 -2.26 16.66 5.52
CA LYS A 11 -2.53 16.58 6.97
C LYS A 11 -1.33 16.07 7.77
N VAL A 12 -0.76 14.91 7.42
CA VAL A 12 0.34 14.33 8.20
C VAL A 12 1.61 15.18 8.13
N ARG A 13 1.83 15.87 7.03
CA ARG A 13 2.92 16.85 6.91
C ARG A 13 2.71 18.04 7.84
N ALA A 14 1.48 18.57 7.94
CA ALA A 14 1.14 19.66 8.86
C ALA A 14 1.26 19.22 10.33
N GLU A 15 1.01 17.94 10.62
CA GLU A 15 1.18 17.32 11.95
C GLU A 15 2.63 16.91 12.24
N ASN A 16 3.57 17.16 11.31
CA ASN A 16 4.99 16.77 11.42
C ASN A 16 5.19 15.30 11.76
N ARG A 17 4.50 14.40 11.06
CA ARG A 17 4.60 12.94 11.21
C ARG A 17 4.55 12.21 9.87
N ALA A 18 4.88 10.93 9.86
CA ALA A 18 4.64 10.05 8.72
C ALA A 18 3.23 9.42 8.78
N ALA A 19 2.72 8.99 7.63
CA ALA A 19 1.51 8.19 7.53
C ALA A 19 1.82 6.71 7.84
N LEU A 20 0.91 6.01 8.52
CA LEU A 20 0.90 4.55 8.60
C LEU A 20 -0.03 4.01 7.51
N ILE A 21 0.53 3.20 6.60
CA ILE A 21 -0.20 2.58 5.49
C ILE A 21 -0.23 1.07 5.72
N ALA A 22 -1.41 0.49 5.86
CA ALA A 22 -1.56 -0.96 6.06
C ALA A 22 -1.94 -1.65 4.75
N TYR A 23 -1.33 -2.78 4.45
CA TYR A 23 -1.66 -3.63 3.31
C TYR A 23 -2.43 -4.88 3.74
N ILE A 24 -3.45 -5.26 2.96
CA ILE A 24 -4.16 -6.54 3.08
C ILE A 24 -4.66 -7.01 1.71
N PRO A 25 -4.52 -8.31 1.34
CA PRO A 25 -5.19 -8.85 0.18
C PRO A 25 -6.71 -8.82 0.39
N ALA A 26 -7.46 -8.38 -0.61
CA ALA A 26 -8.91 -8.46 -0.56
C ALA A 26 -9.36 -9.91 -0.35
N GLY A 27 -10.37 -10.11 0.50
CA GLY A 27 -10.88 -11.44 0.81
C GLY A 27 -10.06 -12.27 1.80
N PHE A 28 -9.02 -11.72 2.42
CA PHE A 28 -8.25 -12.41 3.46
C PHE A 28 -8.60 -11.89 4.87
N PRO A 29 -8.78 -12.75 5.88
CA PRO A 29 -8.77 -14.23 5.87
C PRO A 29 -10.03 -14.86 5.26
N SER A 30 -11.09 -14.10 5.12
CA SER A 30 -12.33 -14.40 4.39
C SER A 30 -12.90 -13.09 3.82
N ILE A 31 -13.91 -13.16 2.95
CA ILE A 31 -14.50 -11.96 2.36
C ILE A 31 -15.07 -11.04 3.45
N GLU A 32 -15.79 -11.58 4.43
CA GLU A 32 -16.29 -10.79 5.56
C GLU A 32 -15.20 -10.48 6.59
N GLY A 33 -14.27 -11.42 6.82
CA GLY A 33 -13.11 -11.21 7.69
C GLY A 33 -12.23 -10.04 7.21
N CYS A 34 -12.06 -9.88 5.91
CA CYS A 34 -11.33 -8.75 5.33
C CYS A 34 -11.93 -7.40 5.76
N LYS A 35 -13.26 -7.25 5.73
CA LYS A 35 -13.94 -6.03 6.19
C LYS A 35 -13.69 -5.78 7.68
N ARG A 36 -13.68 -6.84 8.50
CA ARG A 36 -13.39 -6.74 9.94
C ARG A 36 -11.93 -6.36 10.19
N VAL A 37 -11.00 -6.87 9.37
CA VAL A 37 -9.58 -6.44 9.45
C VAL A 37 -9.43 -4.98 9.07
N ILE A 38 -10.12 -4.49 8.03
CA ILE A 38 -10.15 -3.07 7.68
C ILE A 38 -10.63 -2.22 8.86
N GLN A 39 -11.70 -2.64 9.54
CA GLN A 39 -12.17 -1.97 10.76
C GLN A 39 -11.09 -1.99 11.88
N ALA A 40 -10.41 -3.13 12.08
CA ALA A 40 -9.35 -3.23 13.08
C ALA A 40 -8.15 -2.30 12.76
N PHE A 41 -7.82 -2.10 11.48
CA PHE A 41 -6.84 -1.10 11.05
C PHE A 41 -7.26 0.32 11.41
N VAL A 42 -8.51 0.68 11.13
CA VAL A 42 -9.08 2.00 11.46
C VAL A 42 -9.05 2.24 12.97
N ASP A 43 -9.52 1.27 13.76
CA ASP A 43 -9.52 1.32 15.23
C ASP A 43 -8.10 1.44 15.81
N GLY A 44 -7.11 0.83 15.12
CA GLY A 44 -5.69 0.88 15.48
C GLY A 44 -5.00 2.18 15.04
N GLY A 45 -5.66 3.05 14.28
CA GLY A 45 -5.14 4.36 13.88
C GLY A 45 -4.25 4.33 12.62
N VAL A 46 -4.52 3.40 11.71
CA VAL A 46 -3.96 3.40 10.35
C VAL A 46 -4.48 4.61 9.58
N ASP A 47 -3.63 5.27 8.82
CA ASP A 47 -3.94 6.49 8.06
C ASP A 47 -4.42 6.21 6.63
N ALA A 48 -3.89 5.15 6.00
CA ALA A 48 -4.31 4.70 4.66
C ALA A 48 -4.24 3.18 4.54
N ILE A 49 -5.02 2.62 3.62
CA ILE A 49 -5.07 1.17 3.38
C ILE A 49 -4.78 0.86 1.93
N GLU A 50 -3.83 -0.06 1.70
CA GLU A 50 -3.58 -0.71 0.43
C GLU A 50 -4.38 -2.01 0.34
N ILE A 51 -5.37 -2.05 -0.54
CA ILE A 51 -6.12 -3.26 -0.86
C ILE A 51 -5.39 -4.02 -1.96
N GLY A 52 -4.80 -5.16 -1.62
CA GLY A 52 -4.14 -6.03 -2.58
C GLY A 52 -5.16 -6.77 -3.45
N PHE A 53 -4.97 -6.73 -4.76
CA PHE A 53 -5.70 -7.60 -5.68
C PHE A 53 -5.03 -8.99 -5.66
N PRO A 54 -5.68 -10.06 -5.14
CA PRO A 54 -5.07 -11.38 -5.10
C PRO A 54 -4.71 -11.87 -6.51
N TYR A 55 -3.48 -12.33 -6.70
CA TYR A 55 -2.99 -12.74 -8.00
C TYR A 55 -2.21 -14.06 -7.92
N SER A 56 -2.42 -14.94 -8.91
CA SER A 56 -1.86 -16.29 -8.94
C SER A 56 -0.36 -16.34 -9.27
N ASP A 57 0.15 -15.29 -9.95
CA ASP A 57 1.51 -15.25 -10.50
C ASP A 57 2.29 -14.01 -10.03
N PRO A 58 2.42 -13.78 -8.71
CA PRO A 58 3.02 -12.58 -8.17
C PRO A 58 4.54 -12.56 -8.39
N VAL A 59 5.08 -11.41 -8.79
CA VAL A 59 6.53 -11.21 -8.99
C VAL A 59 7.22 -10.48 -7.84
N MET A 60 6.46 -9.88 -6.90
CA MET A 60 7.00 -9.12 -5.78
C MET A 60 6.59 -9.64 -4.40
N ASP A 61 5.53 -10.44 -4.32
CA ASP A 61 4.98 -10.87 -3.04
C ASP A 61 5.86 -11.94 -2.40
N GLY A 62 6.17 -11.75 -1.12
CA GLY A 62 6.84 -12.76 -0.32
C GLY A 62 5.88 -13.86 0.14
N PRO A 63 6.42 -14.97 0.71
CA PRO A 63 5.63 -16.17 1.00
C PRO A 63 4.43 -15.91 1.92
N THR A 64 4.55 -14.98 2.86
CA THR A 64 3.42 -14.61 3.76
C THR A 64 2.28 -13.95 2.98
N ILE A 65 2.60 -13.06 2.05
CA ILE A 65 1.59 -12.40 1.20
C ILE A 65 1.00 -13.38 0.21
N GLN A 66 1.83 -14.24 -0.41
CA GLN A 66 1.37 -15.29 -1.32
C GLN A 66 0.38 -16.24 -0.63
N ALA A 67 0.67 -16.71 0.59
CA ALA A 67 -0.23 -17.59 1.34
C ALA A 67 -1.60 -16.94 1.58
N ALA A 68 -1.64 -15.65 1.92
CA ALA A 68 -2.89 -14.91 2.09
C ALA A 68 -3.63 -14.69 0.77
N ALA A 69 -2.91 -14.39 -0.33
CA ALA A 69 -3.48 -14.24 -1.66
C ALA A 69 -4.05 -15.55 -2.18
N ASP A 70 -3.36 -16.68 -2.00
CA ASP A 70 -3.83 -18.02 -2.36
C ASP A 70 -5.11 -18.38 -1.61
N GLN A 71 -5.18 -18.08 -0.31
CA GLN A 71 -6.38 -18.28 0.49
C GLN A 71 -7.55 -17.45 -0.03
N SER A 72 -7.32 -16.19 -0.43
CA SER A 72 -8.32 -15.32 -1.02
C SER A 72 -8.81 -15.85 -2.38
N LEU A 73 -7.88 -16.26 -3.25
CA LEU A 73 -8.22 -16.85 -4.56
C LEU A 73 -9.03 -18.14 -4.42
N ALA A 74 -8.68 -19.01 -3.46
CA ALA A 74 -9.41 -20.25 -3.19
C ALA A 74 -10.87 -20.00 -2.77
N GLN A 75 -11.18 -18.82 -2.24
CA GLN A 75 -12.54 -18.38 -1.88
C GLN A 75 -13.28 -17.69 -3.03
N GLY A 76 -12.67 -17.59 -4.21
CA GLY A 76 -13.25 -16.94 -5.39
C GLY A 76 -13.17 -15.41 -5.37
N THR A 77 -12.24 -14.83 -4.59
CA THR A 77 -12.03 -13.39 -4.57
C THR A 77 -11.56 -12.88 -5.93
N GLY A 78 -12.22 -11.85 -6.44
CA GLY A 78 -11.91 -11.20 -7.69
C GLY A 78 -12.12 -9.68 -7.60
N ALA A 79 -12.28 -9.01 -8.75
CA ALA A 79 -12.41 -7.56 -8.81
C ALA A 79 -13.58 -7.02 -7.96
N ARG A 80 -14.69 -7.74 -7.90
CA ARG A 80 -15.87 -7.34 -7.11
C ARG A 80 -15.52 -7.21 -5.62
N GLU A 81 -14.81 -8.19 -5.08
CA GLU A 81 -14.41 -8.22 -3.67
C GLU A 81 -13.32 -7.18 -3.37
N VAL A 82 -12.41 -6.93 -4.32
CA VAL A 82 -11.41 -5.85 -4.24
C VAL A 82 -12.11 -4.49 -4.13
N PHE A 83 -13.07 -4.21 -5.00
CA PHE A 83 -13.82 -2.94 -4.94
C PHE A 83 -14.71 -2.84 -3.70
N ALA A 84 -15.27 -3.95 -3.22
CA ALA A 84 -16.03 -3.96 -1.97
C ALA A 84 -15.13 -3.66 -0.75
N ALA A 85 -13.91 -4.22 -0.70
CA ALA A 85 -12.93 -3.90 0.35
C ALA A 85 -12.48 -2.43 0.28
N LEU A 86 -12.21 -1.93 -0.95
CA LEU A 86 -11.87 -0.52 -1.19
C LEU A 86 -12.97 0.41 -0.68
N LYS A 87 -14.23 0.11 -1.03
CA LYS A 87 -15.39 0.87 -0.54
C LYS A 87 -15.51 0.80 0.99
N THR A 88 -15.29 -0.36 1.59
CA THR A 88 -15.31 -0.49 3.06
C THR A 88 -14.31 0.47 3.71
N ALA A 89 -13.06 0.53 3.24
CA ALA A 89 -12.06 1.47 3.77
C ALA A 89 -12.49 2.93 3.58
N SER A 90 -12.99 3.28 2.39
CA SER A 90 -13.49 4.62 2.08
C SER A 90 -14.68 5.03 2.97
N ASP A 91 -15.63 4.11 3.21
CA ASP A 91 -16.81 4.36 4.08
C ASP A 91 -16.41 4.60 5.55
N HIS A 92 -15.26 4.09 5.98
CA HIS A 92 -14.65 4.42 7.28
C HIS A 92 -13.86 5.74 7.28
N GLY A 93 -13.82 6.46 6.17
CA GLY A 93 -13.14 7.75 6.06
C GLY A 93 -11.62 7.65 5.97
N VAL A 94 -11.07 6.48 5.65
CA VAL A 94 -9.64 6.24 5.49
C VAL A 94 -9.27 6.27 4.01
N ALA A 95 -8.17 6.95 3.66
CA ALA A 95 -7.65 6.95 2.31
C ALA A 95 -7.32 5.51 1.88
N ALA A 96 -7.78 5.10 0.70
CA ALA A 96 -7.58 3.74 0.22
C ALA A 96 -7.10 3.72 -1.23
N VAL A 97 -6.18 2.81 -1.51
CA VAL A 97 -5.62 2.55 -2.84
C VAL A 97 -5.68 1.06 -3.14
N VAL A 98 -5.67 0.69 -4.41
CA VAL A 98 -5.51 -0.71 -4.82
C VAL A 98 -4.08 -0.97 -5.22
N MET A 99 -3.49 -2.06 -4.74
CA MET A 99 -2.23 -2.59 -5.26
C MET A 99 -2.54 -3.80 -6.13
N THR A 100 -2.16 -3.74 -7.40
CA THR A 100 -2.43 -4.81 -8.36
C THR A 100 -1.36 -4.88 -9.44
N TYR A 101 -1.17 -6.09 -9.98
CA TYR A 101 -0.39 -6.30 -11.20
C TYR A 101 -1.15 -5.80 -12.44
N TRP A 102 -0.45 -5.63 -13.56
CA TRP A 102 -1.04 -5.09 -14.78
C TRP A 102 -2.08 -6.00 -15.42
N ASN A 103 -1.85 -7.31 -15.43
CA ASN A 103 -2.75 -8.26 -16.06
C ASN A 103 -4.21 -8.22 -15.54
N PRO A 104 -4.50 -8.13 -14.23
CA PRO A 104 -5.87 -7.91 -13.73
C PRO A 104 -6.53 -6.63 -14.26
N ILE A 105 -5.78 -5.52 -14.36
CA ILE A 105 -6.30 -4.25 -14.91
C ILE A 105 -6.67 -4.42 -16.38
N GLU A 106 -5.77 -5.01 -17.16
CA GLU A 106 -5.96 -5.22 -18.60
C GLU A 106 -7.17 -6.12 -18.88
N LYS A 107 -7.28 -7.24 -18.14
CA LYS A 107 -8.42 -8.15 -18.25
C LYS A 107 -9.76 -7.55 -17.85
N TYR A 108 -9.78 -6.70 -16.82
CA TYR A 108 -11.00 -6.00 -16.41
C TYR A 108 -11.41 -4.93 -17.42
N GLY A 109 -10.44 -4.37 -18.12
CA GLY A 109 -10.51 -3.23 -19.02
C GLY A 109 -10.03 -1.95 -18.34
N VAL A 110 -8.98 -1.37 -18.89
CA VAL A 110 -8.18 -0.30 -18.29
C VAL A 110 -9.02 0.90 -17.81
N GLU A 111 -9.87 1.43 -18.69
CA GLU A 111 -10.74 2.57 -18.36
C GLU A 111 -11.83 2.19 -17.33
N LYS A 112 -12.39 0.98 -17.45
CA LYS A 112 -13.41 0.48 -16.52
C LYS A 112 -12.81 0.29 -15.12
N PHE A 113 -11.57 -0.20 -15.04
CA PHE A 113 -10.88 -0.40 -13.77
C PHE A 113 -10.62 0.94 -13.08
N ALA A 114 -10.08 1.93 -13.81
CA ALA A 114 -9.86 3.26 -13.28
C ALA A 114 -11.17 3.92 -12.78
N GLN A 115 -12.26 3.77 -13.52
CA GLN A 115 -13.58 4.28 -13.11
C GLN A 115 -14.11 3.54 -11.88
N ALA A 116 -13.95 2.20 -11.81
CA ALA A 116 -14.39 1.41 -10.66
C ALA A 116 -13.66 1.79 -9.37
N ILE A 117 -12.37 2.22 -9.44
CA ILE A 117 -11.65 2.78 -8.29
C ILE A 117 -12.38 4.02 -7.77
N VAL A 118 -12.72 4.97 -8.65
CA VAL A 118 -13.46 6.21 -8.27
C VAL A 118 -14.82 5.88 -7.68
N ASP A 119 -15.59 5.02 -8.36
CA ASP A 119 -16.95 4.66 -7.96
C ASP A 119 -17.01 4.01 -6.56
N ASN A 120 -15.90 3.43 -6.11
CA ASN A 120 -15.77 2.83 -4.79
C ASN A 120 -14.90 3.67 -3.81
N GLY A 121 -14.70 4.95 -4.11
CA GLY A 121 -14.04 5.90 -3.21
C GLY A 121 -12.52 5.72 -3.08
N GLY A 122 -11.90 5.00 -4.02
CA GLY A 122 -10.46 4.81 -4.05
C GLY A 122 -9.70 6.05 -4.53
N SER A 123 -8.50 6.24 -4.00
CA SER A 123 -7.66 7.40 -4.27
C SER A 123 -6.57 7.17 -5.32
N GLY A 124 -6.26 5.91 -5.64
CA GLY A 124 -5.18 5.59 -6.55
C GLY A 124 -4.92 4.10 -6.72
N VAL A 125 -3.95 3.78 -7.55
CA VAL A 125 -3.52 2.41 -7.82
C VAL A 125 -2.00 2.32 -7.85
N ILE A 126 -1.47 1.32 -7.15
CA ILE A 126 -0.06 0.91 -7.18
C ILE A 126 0.09 -0.21 -8.20
N THR A 127 0.96 0.01 -9.20
CA THR A 127 1.25 -0.97 -10.26
C THR A 127 2.74 -1.33 -10.24
N PRO A 128 3.14 -2.39 -9.51
CA PRO A 128 4.56 -2.68 -9.29
C PRO A 128 5.29 -3.24 -10.52
N ASP A 129 4.57 -3.86 -11.45
CA ASP A 129 5.08 -4.50 -12.66
C ASP A 129 4.90 -3.67 -13.95
N LEU A 130 4.15 -2.55 -13.87
CA LEU A 130 3.92 -1.69 -15.01
C LEU A 130 5.01 -0.62 -15.13
N THR A 131 5.82 -0.70 -16.18
CA THR A 131 6.83 0.33 -16.46
C THR A 131 6.20 1.60 -17.03
N ILE A 132 6.85 2.74 -16.86
CA ILE A 132 6.35 4.02 -17.40
C ILE A 132 6.27 4.01 -18.93
N GLU A 133 7.12 3.24 -19.60
CA GLU A 133 7.15 3.08 -21.06
C GLU A 133 5.89 2.38 -21.57
N GLU A 134 5.41 1.37 -20.85
CA GLU A 134 4.21 0.60 -21.19
C GLU A 134 2.92 1.20 -20.64
N SER A 135 3.01 2.20 -19.75
CA SER A 135 1.87 2.75 -19.03
C SER A 135 1.00 3.74 -19.79
N GLY A 136 1.19 3.92 -21.10
CA GLY A 136 0.51 4.95 -21.90
C GLY A 136 -1.02 4.92 -21.76
N THR A 137 -1.64 3.75 -21.97
CA THR A 137 -3.09 3.52 -21.83
C THR A 137 -3.56 3.76 -20.41
N TRP A 138 -2.80 3.28 -19.42
CA TRP A 138 -3.10 3.49 -18.00
C TRP A 138 -3.09 4.96 -17.63
N ARG A 139 -2.03 5.68 -18.00
CA ARG A 139 -1.92 7.13 -17.74
C ARG A 139 -3.07 7.93 -18.36
N ALA A 140 -3.50 7.56 -19.57
CA ALA A 140 -4.66 8.19 -20.19
C ALA A 140 -5.96 7.94 -19.41
N ALA A 141 -6.16 6.74 -18.86
CA ALA A 141 -7.33 6.39 -18.05
C ALA A 141 -7.32 7.12 -16.70
N VAL A 142 -6.20 7.13 -15.98
CA VAL A 142 -6.09 7.84 -14.69
C VAL A 142 -6.21 9.36 -14.84
N ALA A 143 -5.72 9.93 -15.95
CA ALA A 143 -5.88 11.36 -16.21
C ALA A 143 -7.35 11.77 -16.38
N LYS A 144 -8.21 10.87 -16.92
CA LYS A 144 -9.67 11.10 -17.04
C LYS A 144 -10.39 11.01 -15.69
N THR A 145 -9.94 10.12 -14.82
CA THR A 145 -10.61 9.83 -13.53
C THR A 145 -10.06 10.66 -12.37
N GLY A 146 -8.85 11.18 -12.49
CA GLY A 146 -8.19 11.97 -11.44
C GLY A 146 -7.66 11.16 -10.25
N ILE A 147 -7.62 9.81 -10.35
CA ILE A 147 -6.98 8.98 -9.35
C ILE A 147 -5.45 9.03 -9.46
N ASN A 148 -4.75 8.68 -8.41
CA ASN A 148 -3.29 8.70 -8.36
C ASN A 148 -2.66 7.44 -8.97
N PRO A 149 -1.83 7.55 -10.03
CA PRO A 149 -0.96 6.46 -10.45
C PRO A 149 0.27 6.42 -9.53
N ILE A 150 0.48 5.31 -8.85
CA ILE A 150 1.59 5.16 -7.90
C ILE A 150 2.56 4.13 -8.47
N TYR A 151 3.76 4.58 -8.83
CA TYR A 151 4.81 3.71 -9.35
C TYR A 151 5.84 3.38 -8.28
N VAL A 152 6.44 2.19 -8.44
CA VAL A 152 7.44 1.66 -7.53
C VAL A 152 8.84 2.00 -8.05
N VAL A 153 9.69 2.51 -7.16
CA VAL A 153 11.13 2.67 -7.39
C VAL A 153 11.90 1.83 -6.38
N ALA A 154 13.06 1.34 -6.78
CA ALA A 154 13.91 0.43 -6.00
C ALA A 154 15.35 0.93 -5.96
N PRO A 155 16.23 0.38 -5.13
CA PRO A 155 17.65 0.74 -5.11
C PRO A 155 18.35 0.60 -6.48
N SER A 156 17.87 -0.33 -7.32
CA SER A 156 18.34 -0.53 -8.69
C SER A 156 17.88 0.54 -9.69
N THR A 157 16.90 1.37 -9.35
CA THR A 157 16.44 2.46 -10.22
C THR A 157 17.55 3.49 -10.37
N THR A 158 18.02 3.70 -11.61
CA THR A 158 19.15 4.61 -11.90
C THR A 158 18.77 6.09 -11.66
N LYS A 159 19.80 6.94 -11.52
CA LYS A 159 19.59 8.39 -11.35
C LYS A 159 18.85 9.03 -12.51
N GLU A 160 19.13 8.58 -13.71
CA GLU A 160 18.51 9.06 -14.96
C GLU A 160 17.04 8.63 -15.06
N ARG A 161 16.70 7.46 -14.50
CA ARG A 161 15.35 6.91 -14.52
C ARG A 161 14.44 7.49 -13.45
N LEU A 162 14.97 7.85 -12.28
CA LEU A 162 14.19 8.39 -11.18
C LEU A 162 13.28 9.56 -11.58
N PRO A 163 13.79 10.64 -12.23
CA PRO A 163 12.93 11.77 -12.61
C PRO A 163 11.84 11.38 -13.62
N LEU A 164 12.11 10.42 -14.49
CA LEU A 164 11.13 9.95 -15.47
C LEU A 164 9.96 9.22 -14.79
N VAL A 165 10.25 8.38 -13.79
CA VAL A 165 9.23 7.65 -13.03
C VAL A 165 8.46 8.60 -12.10
N THR A 166 9.16 9.41 -11.32
CA THR A 166 8.52 10.30 -10.34
C THR A 166 7.63 11.37 -10.98
N ALA A 167 7.95 11.81 -12.21
CA ALA A 167 7.10 12.71 -12.98
C ALA A 167 5.75 12.10 -13.40
N GLN A 168 5.62 10.79 -13.36
CA GLN A 168 4.37 10.07 -13.68
C GLN A 168 3.60 9.63 -12.41
N CYS A 169 4.19 9.81 -11.23
CA CYS A 169 3.52 9.47 -9.97
C CYS A 169 2.49 10.52 -9.56
N GLY A 170 1.47 10.09 -8.82
CA GLY A 170 0.55 10.89 -8.04
C GLY A 170 0.44 10.35 -6.62
N GLY A 171 -0.13 11.10 -5.69
CA GLY A 171 -0.27 10.73 -4.29
C GLY A 171 1.07 10.59 -3.57
N PHE A 172 1.82 9.54 -3.86
CA PHE A 172 3.17 9.32 -3.32
C PHE A 172 4.04 8.49 -4.29
N VAL A 173 5.36 8.50 -4.05
CA VAL A 173 6.29 7.58 -4.69
C VAL A 173 6.50 6.39 -3.77
N TYR A 174 6.26 5.17 -4.27
CA TYR A 174 6.51 3.94 -3.50
C TYR A 174 7.99 3.58 -3.58
N ALA A 175 8.71 3.69 -2.48
CA ALA A 175 10.09 3.26 -2.37
C ALA A 175 10.17 1.82 -1.82
N ALA A 176 10.38 0.84 -2.70
CA ALA A 176 10.69 -0.52 -2.30
C ALA A 176 12.16 -0.58 -1.91
N SER A 177 12.44 -0.71 -0.63
CA SER A 177 13.79 -0.56 -0.10
C SER A 177 14.67 -1.81 -0.21
N LEU A 178 14.13 -2.90 -0.71
CA LEU A 178 14.85 -4.17 -0.89
C LEU A 178 14.71 -4.67 -2.31
N MET A 179 15.81 -5.22 -2.82
CA MET A 179 15.79 -6.07 -4.01
C MET A 179 15.26 -7.44 -3.61
N GLY A 180 14.19 -7.91 -4.26
CA GLY A 180 13.57 -9.21 -4.02
C GLY A 180 12.15 -9.12 -3.46
N VAL A 181 11.66 -10.23 -2.91
CA VAL A 181 10.28 -10.37 -2.42
C VAL A 181 10.06 -9.71 -1.06
N THR A 182 8.83 -9.29 -0.79
CA THR A 182 8.40 -8.70 0.49
C THR A 182 8.45 -9.72 1.64
N GLY A 183 8.63 -9.25 2.88
CA GLY A 183 8.61 -10.11 4.08
C GLY A 183 9.02 -9.36 5.35
N ALA A 184 8.52 -9.79 6.51
CA ALA A 184 8.93 -9.27 7.81
C ALA A 184 10.38 -9.67 8.11
N ARG A 185 11.23 -8.74 8.56
CA ARG A 185 12.66 -8.96 8.82
C ARG A 185 13.08 -8.41 10.17
N ALA A 186 14.11 -9.02 10.74
CA ALA A 186 14.68 -8.58 12.02
C ALA A 186 15.47 -7.25 11.92
N THR A 187 16.00 -6.92 10.73
CA THR A 187 16.76 -5.69 10.49
C THR A 187 16.21 -4.89 9.30
N VAL A 188 16.08 -3.58 9.48
CA VAL A 188 15.68 -2.64 8.42
C VAL A 188 16.85 -2.43 7.47
N SER A 189 16.60 -2.38 6.15
CA SER A 189 17.64 -2.17 5.13
C SER A 189 18.32 -0.80 5.32
N THR A 190 19.64 -0.80 5.31
CA THR A 190 20.46 0.43 5.41
C THR A 190 20.42 1.31 4.16
N GLY A 191 19.95 0.79 3.02
CA GLY A 191 19.88 1.54 1.76
C GLY A 191 18.58 2.34 1.55
N ALA A 192 17.62 2.25 2.47
CA ALA A 192 16.34 2.96 2.32
C ALA A 192 16.45 4.48 2.48
N PRO A 193 17.19 5.02 3.46
CA PRO A 193 17.39 6.47 3.56
C PRO A 193 18.02 7.07 2.31
N ASP A 194 19.04 6.43 1.75
CA ASP A 194 19.73 6.88 0.52
C ASP A 194 18.77 6.89 -0.68
N LEU A 195 17.90 5.86 -0.79
CA LEU A 195 16.89 5.82 -1.85
C LEU A 195 15.90 6.97 -1.70
N VAL A 196 15.39 7.22 -0.49
CA VAL A 196 14.46 8.33 -0.22
C VAL A 196 15.10 9.68 -0.53
N GLU A 197 16.35 9.90 -0.13
CA GLU A 197 17.08 11.12 -0.46
C GLU A 197 17.21 11.32 -1.98
N ARG A 198 17.60 10.27 -2.71
CA ARG A 198 17.66 10.29 -4.18
C ARG A 198 16.30 10.63 -4.81
N ILE A 199 15.20 10.06 -4.33
CA ILE A 199 13.85 10.36 -4.82
C ILE A 199 13.52 11.84 -4.59
N ARG A 200 13.80 12.37 -3.41
CA ARG A 200 13.51 13.77 -3.05
C ARG A 200 14.26 14.79 -3.90
N THR A 201 15.37 14.41 -4.55
CA THR A 201 16.03 15.29 -5.53
C THR A 201 15.25 15.43 -6.84
N THR A 202 14.25 14.58 -7.10
CA THR A 202 13.52 14.52 -8.38
C THR A 202 12.06 14.93 -8.28
N THR A 203 11.49 14.96 -7.06
CA THR A 203 10.06 15.27 -6.87
C THR A 203 9.79 15.87 -5.49
N GLY A 204 8.73 16.68 -5.39
CA GLY A 204 8.16 17.13 -4.11
C GLY A 204 7.05 16.23 -3.57
N LEU A 205 6.71 15.14 -4.27
CA LEU A 205 5.71 14.17 -3.80
C LEU A 205 6.17 13.51 -2.49
N PRO A 206 5.23 13.09 -1.63
CA PRO A 206 5.53 12.23 -0.50
C PRO A 206 6.24 10.94 -0.94
N VAL A 207 7.11 10.41 -0.09
CA VAL A 207 7.80 9.14 -0.31
C VAL A 207 7.38 8.15 0.77
N SER A 208 6.71 7.07 0.38
CA SER A 208 6.31 5.99 1.29
C SER A 208 7.20 4.77 1.10
N VAL A 209 7.60 4.16 2.22
CA VAL A 209 8.62 3.10 2.21
C VAL A 209 8.04 1.78 2.70
N GLY A 210 8.21 0.72 1.89
CA GLY A 210 7.89 -0.66 2.24
C GLY A 210 9.16 -1.45 2.59
N LEU A 211 9.29 -1.88 3.86
CA LEU A 211 10.54 -2.43 4.44
C LEU A 211 10.39 -3.70 5.26
N GLY A 212 9.19 -4.27 5.34
CA GLY A 212 8.96 -5.36 6.29
C GLY A 212 8.99 -4.92 7.76
N VAL A 213 8.57 -3.70 8.04
CA VAL A 213 8.37 -3.14 9.38
C VAL A 213 7.37 -3.99 10.15
N SER A 214 7.67 -4.28 11.42
CA SER A 214 6.84 -5.11 12.30
C SER A 214 6.81 -4.63 13.75
N THR A 215 7.59 -3.61 14.12
CA THR A 215 7.63 -3.05 15.47
C THR A 215 7.51 -1.53 15.47
N ARG A 216 7.10 -0.97 16.62
CA ARG A 216 7.02 0.48 16.85
C ARG A 216 8.35 1.19 16.59
N GLU A 217 9.46 0.62 17.08
CA GLU A 217 10.81 1.19 16.90
C GLU A 217 11.22 1.22 15.43
N GLN A 218 10.89 0.16 14.69
CA GLN A 218 11.15 0.12 13.24
C GLN A 218 10.30 1.17 12.51
N ALA A 219 9.00 1.29 12.86
CA ALA A 219 8.12 2.30 12.29
C ALA A 219 8.63 3.73 12.59
N LYS A 220 9.04 4.00 13.82
CA LYS A 220 9.68 5.25 14.23
C LYS A 220 10.95 5.55 13.43
N GLY A 221 11.82 4.55 13.27
CA GLY A 221 13.07 4.70 12.51
C GLY A 221 12.83 5.05 11.04
N VAL A 222 11.81 4.43 10.40
CA VAL A 222 11.45 4.74 9.00
C VAL A 222 10.77 6.11 8.90
N ALA A 223 9.89 6.44 9.84
CA ALA A 223 9.19 7.74 9.87
C ALA A 223 10.14 8.94 9.99
N ALA A 224 11.34 8.74 10.54
CA ALA A 224 12.35 9.79 10.63
C ALA A 224 12.81 10.34 9.26
N TYR A 225 12.73 9.54 8.19
CA TYR A 225 13.17 9.94 6.85
C TYR A 225 12.12 9.78 5.75
N ALA A 226 11.04 9.00 5.95
CA ALA A 226 9.99 8.75 4.98
C ALA A 226 8.69 9.49 5.35
N ASP A 227 7.84 9.79 4.37
CA ASP A 227 6.54 10.44 4.58
C ASP A 227 5.42 9.44 4.86
N GLY A 228 5.64 8.15 4.51
CA GLY A 228 4.74 7.04 4.81
C GLY A 228 5.52 5.77 5.12
N VAL A 229 4.96 4.96 6.02
CA VAL A 229 5.48 3.63 6.40
C VAL A 229 4.46 2.59 6.00
N ILE A 230 4.83 1.72 5.06
CA ILE A 230 3.94 0.68 4.51
C ILE A 230 4.22 -0.64 5.21
N VAL A 231 3.17 -1.26 5.75
CA VAL A 231 3.22 -2.49 6.52
C VAL A 231 2.21 -3.49 5.97
N GLY A 232 2.68 -4.65 5.56
CA GLY A 232 1.81 -5.73 5.04
C GLY A 232 2.04 -7.04 5.79
N SER A 233 3.16 -7.69 5.55
CA SER A 233 3.45 -9.05 6.04
C SER A 233 3.30 -9.21 7.56
N ALA A 234 3.56 -8.18 8.35
CA ALA A 234 3.40 -8.23 9.80
C ALA A 234 1.92 -8.38 10.21
N PHE A 235 1.01 -7.67 9.56
CA PHE A 235 -0.42 -7.78 9.79
C PHE A 235 -0.97 -9.13 9.34
N ILE A 236 -0.56 -9.59 8.15
CA ILE A 236 -0.96 -10.90 7.64
C ILE A 236 -0.48 -12.02 8.57
N LYS A 237 0.78 -11.93 9.03
CA LYS A 237 1.33 -12.89 9.99
C LYS A 237 0.57 -12.90 11.30
N ALA A 238 0.17 -11.74 11.83
CA ALA A 238 -0.62 -11.64 13.06
C ALA A 238 -1.97 -12.39 12.94
N ILE A 239 -2.58 -12.37 11.75
CA ILE A 239 -3.81 -13.13 11.47
C ILE A 239 -3.53 -14.62 11.31
N LEU A 240 -2.49 -15.00 10.54
CA LEU A 240 -2.15 -16.40 10.28
C LEU A 240 -1.71 -17.16 11.53
N ASP A 241 -1.03 -16.50 12.46
CA ASP A 241 -0.53 -17.10 13.71
C ASP A 241 -1.61 -17.15 14.82
N ALA A 242 -2.75 -16.47 14.64
CA ALA A 242 -3.80 -16.43 15.64
C ALA A 242 -4.59 -17.75 15.68
N PRO A 243 -5.03 -18.21 16.87
CA PRO A 243 -5.79 -19.44 17.01
C PRO A 243 -7.21 -19.35 16.44
N ASP A 244 -7.75 -18.14 16.31
CA ASP A 244 -9.08 -17.84 15.79
C ASP A 244 -9.16 -16.42 15.23
N GLU A 245 -10.25 -16.11 14.54
CA GLU A 245 -10.43 -14.80 13.88
C GLU A 245 -10.46 -13.63 14.87
N GLU A 246 -11.11 -13.77 16.04
CA GLU A 246 -11.21 -12.69 17.03
C GLU A 246 -9.85 -12.35 17.65
N SER A 247 -9.06 -13.36 17.93
CA SER A 247 -7.66 -13.19 18.40
C SER A 247 -6.81 -12.52 17.33
N GLY A 248 -7.01 -12.89 16.05
CA GLY A 248 -6.33 -12.26 14.91
C GLY A 248 -6.69 -10.78 14.75
N LEU A 249 -7.97 -10.43 14.86
CA LEU A 249 -8.44 -9.04 14.80
C LEU A 249 -7.89 -8.20 15.96
N THR A 250 -7.82 -8.79 17.16
CA THR A 250 -7.24 -8.13 18.33
C THR A 250 -5.75 -7.87 18.11
N ALA A 251 -4.99 -8.87 17.66
CA ALA A 251 -3.57 -8.74 17.36
C ALA A 251 -3.28 -7.69 16.28
N VAL A 252 -4.12 -7.63 15.22
CA VAL A 252 -4.02 -6.61 14.17
C VAL A 252 -4.24 -5.21 14.73
N ARG A 253 -5.27 -5.00 15.55
CA ARG A 253 -5.58 -3.70 16.16
C ARG A 253 -4.46 -3.23 17.08
N GLU A 254 -3.94 -4.11 17.93
CA GLU A 254 -2.85 -3.81 18.84
C GLU A 254 -1.56 -3.47 18.07
N LEU A 255 -1.21 -4.28 17.06
CA LEU A 255 -0.06 -4.00 16.21
C LEU A 255 -0.21 -2.66 15.47
N ALA A 256 -1.38 -2.38 14.91
CA ALA A 256 -1.67 -1.12 14.24
C ALA A 256 -1.50 0.06 15.21
N SER A 257 -2.00 -0.06 16.45
CA SER A 257 -1.85 0.98 17.48
C SER A 257 -0.39 1.24 17.84
N GLU A 258 0.43 0.20 18.00
CA GLU A 258 1.86 0.36 18.29
C GLU A 258 2.62 0.98 17.10
N LEU A 259 2.36 0.54 15.88
CA LEU A 259 2.95 1.12 14.68
C LEU A 259 2.52 2.58 14.49
N ALA A 260 1.25 2.90 14.74
CA ALA A 260 0.72 4.26 14.67
C ALA A 260 1.41 5.20 15.69
N LYS A 261 1.73 4.74 16.89
CA LYS A 261 2.57 5.49 17.84
C LYS A 261 3.97 5.71 17.28
N GLY A 262 4.58 4.65 16.71
CA GLY A 262 5.92 4.73 16.12
C GLY A 262 6.03 5.79 15.02
N VAL A 263 5.09 5.83 14.06
CA VAL A 263 5.13 6.82 12.97
C VAL A 263 4.90 8.26 13.44
N ARG A 264 4.23 8.44 14.60
CA ARG A 264 4.03 9.77 15.21
C ARG A 264 5.25 10.28 15.99
N GLU A 265 6.12 9.37 16.44
CA GLU A 265 7.32 9.68 17.24
C GLU A 265 8.58 9.84 16.39
N GLY A 266 8.52 9.57 15.09
CA GLY A 266 9.67 9.55 14.20
C GLY A 266 10.19 10.94 13.79
N ARG A 267 9.40 11.98 14.01
CA ARG A 267 9.73 13.37 13.65
C ARG A 267 9.54 14.33 14.80
#